data_c97887ec228c04ef8d5355080b63fa35
#
_entry.id   c97887ec228c04ef8d5355080b63fa35
#
_cell.length_a   1.000
_cell.length_b   1.000
_cell.length_c   1.000
_cell.angle_alpha   90.00
_cell.angle_beta   90.00
_cell.angle_gamma   90.00
#
_symmetry.space_group_name_H-M   'P 1'
#
loop_
_entity.id
_entity.type
_entity.pdbx_description
1 polymer ?
#
loop_
_entity_poly.entity_id
_entity_poly.type
_entity_poly.pdbx_seq_one_letter_code
_entity_poly.pdbx_strand_id
1 'polypeptide(L)'
;MAKCKCMNRSRIVSNTVQRLYAGCSDVCANPVCGDPSVLSLFAPLIYDEIGINLCATFDLGVDIAAEYPTVTSASIKVIDATYTLGEEGVQVEALTGRPNCYVVTLSEITVLFAMDLYDAAGRLVDTIFPTAVYLPANAEAPTFDEDTNPSSVELELFAPYGFSYDTTGAEPTPAVNFIGFSQDTNFVRQGINLYGLAKLLDFSTDDSTATVGLTLILQSLYFAGYRVESAGKIDVPKGSILAPENSDCMRFVAGDLLNLAIKPLDLGELPAQDGCECGCGCGGMTQNNDCAKVVTDDTTVFSVE
;
A
#
# COMPACT_ATOMS: atom_id res chain seq x y z
N MET A 1 16.72 32.41 -23.66
CA MET A 1 16.34 31.07 -23.18
C MET A 1 16.79 30.06 -24.24
N ALA A 2 17.83 29.34 -24.00
CA ALA A 2 18.29 28.30 -24.91
C ALA A 2 17.29 27.14 -24.83
N LYS A 3 16.59 26.86 -25.90
CA LYS A 3 15.71 25.69 -25.97
C LYS A 3 16.56 24.45 -25.81
N CYS A 4 16.25 23.65 -24.85
CA CYS A 4 16.93 22.39 -24.58
C CYS A 4 16.97 21.56 -25.86
N LYS A 5 18.14 21.26 -26.40
CA LYS A 5 18.29 20.51 -27.66
C LYS A 5 17.76 19.07 -27.57
N CYS A 6 17.54 18.58 -26.36
CA CYS A 6 16.87 17.30 -26.12
C CYS A 6 15.46 17.26 -26.70
N MET A 7 14.74 18.38 -26.70
CA MET A 7 13.40 18.45 -27.31
C MET A 7 13.38 18.21 -28.82
N ASN A 8 14.48 18.50 -29.53
CA ASN A 8 14.52 18.29 -30.97
C ASN A 8 14.83 16.86 -31.39
N ARG A 9 15.35 16.04 -30.48
CA ARG A 9 15.64 14.62 -30.77
C ARG A 9 14.42 13.74 -30.61
N SER A 10 13.47 14.15 -29.78
CA SER A 10 12.23 13.41 -29.62
C SER A 10 11.40 13.29 -30.89
N ARG A 11 11.74 14.00 -31.94
CA ARG A 11 11.04 13.93 -33.23
C ARG A 11 11.57 12.85 -34.18
N ILE A 12 12.72 12.27 -33.88
CA ILE A 12 13.42 11.34 -34.78
C ILE A 12 13.18 9.88 -34.43
N VAL A 13 12.75 9.63 -33.21
CA VAL A 13 12.53 8.28 -32.65
C VAL A 13 11.04 7.93 -32.72
N SER A 14 10.71 6.64 -32.78
CA SER A 14 9.32 6.19 -32.85
C SER A 14 8.47 6.76 -31.71
N ASN A 15 7.21 6.98 -31.95
CA ASN A 15 6.33 7.75 -31.05
C ASN A 15 6.33 7.30 -29.59
N THR A 16 6.57 6.04 -29.31
CA THR A 16 6.55 5.49 -27.95
C THR A 16 7.82 5.83 -27.18
N VAL A 17 8.98 5.66 -27.80
CA VAL A 17 10.29 5.93 -27.21
C VAL A 17 10.51 7.44 -27.04
N GLN A 18 10.02 8.24 -27.97
CA GLN A 18 10.10 9.70 -27.88
C GLN A 18 9.44 10.30 -26.65
N ARG A 19 8.37 9.68 -26.16
CA ARG A 19 7.67 10.16 -24.98
C ARG A 19 8.41 9.87 -23.68
N LEU A 20 9.13 8.76 -23.64
CA LEU A 20 9.98 8.43 -22.50
C LEU A 20 11.15 9.41 -22.34
N TYR A 21 11.65 9.91 -23.44
CA TYR A 21 12.79 10.83 -23.46
C TYR A 21 12.41 12.29 -23.72
N ALA A 22 11.14 12.63 -23.64
CA ALA A 22 10.66 13.99 -23.86
C ALA A 22 11.20 15.01 -22.83
N GLY A 23 11.59 14.53 -21.67
CA GLY A 23 12.45 15.27 -20.75
C GLY A 23 13.71 14.45 -20.51
N CYS A 24 14.87 14.97 -20.75
CA CYS A 24 16.14 14.33 -20.37
C CYS A 24 16.21 13.92 -18.89
N SER A 25 15.18 14.23 -18.15
CA SER A 25 14.97 13.87 -16.76
C SER A 25 15.10 12.37 -16.50
N ASP A 26 14.72 11.55 -17.48
CA ASP A 26 14.73 10.09 -17.32
C ASP A 26 16.15 9.51 -17.43
N VAL A 27 17.07 10.27 -17.99
CA VAL A 27 18.44 9.81 -18.27
C VAL A 27 19.47 10.49 -17.38
N CYS A 28 19.18 11.68 -16.90
CA CYS A 28 20.05 12.43 -16.03
C CYS A 28 19.62 12.26 -14.58
N ALA A 29 20.60 12.21 -13.67
CA ALA A 29 20.33 12.12 -12.23
C ALA A 29 19.53 13.32 -11.68
N ASN A 30 19.39 14.39 -12.46
CA ASN A 30 18.46 15.47 -12.16
C ASN A 30 17.14 15.24 -12.88
N PRO A 31 16.09 14.81 -12.17
CA PRO A 31 14.84 14.35 -12.77
C PRO A 31 14.01 15.45 -13.40
N VAL A 32 14.41 16.70 -13.35
CA VAL A 32 13.55 17.83 -13.70
C VAL A 32 14.09 18.60 -14.88
N CYS A 33 14.12 17.95 -16.03
CA CYS A 33 14.47 18.61 -17.28
C CYS A 33 13.30 18.75 -18.21
N GLY A 34 12.28 19.36 -17.80
CA GLY A 34 11.06 19.56 -18.57
C GLY A 34 10.06 20.30 -17.72
N ASP A 35 8.83 20.32 -18.14
CA ASP A 35 7.76 20.82 -17.29
C ASP A 35 7.50 19.77 -16.17
N PRO A 36 7.92 20.02 -14.93
CA PRO A 36 7.77 19.05 -13.84
C PRO A 36 6.30 18.84 -13.44
N SER A 37 5.41 19.65 -13.97
CA SER A 37 3.99 19.61 -13.65
C SER A 37 3.25 18.48 -14.36
N VAL A 38 3.84 17.82 -15.36
CA VAL A 38 3.17 16.81 -16.17
C VAL A 38 3.95 15.51 -16.23
N LEU A 39 3.57 14.57 -15.39
CA LEU A 39 4.08 13.20 -15.41
C LEU A 39 3.09 12.29 -16.17
N SER A 40 3.61 11.50 -17.10
CA SER A 40 2.84 10.40 -17.71
C SER A 40 3.13 9.15 -16.93
N LEU A 41 2.15 8.69 -16.18
CA LEU A 41 2.24 7.49 -15.35
C LEU A 41 1.25 6.44 -15.85
N PHE A 42 1.68 5.18 -15.87
CA PHE A 42 0.77 4.05 -15.89
C PHE A 42 0.74 3.48 -14.48
N ALA A 43 -0.30 3.80 -13.75
CA ALA A 43 -0.40 3.45 -12.36
C ALA A 43 -1.84 3.10 -12.00
N PRO A 44 -2.07 2.42 -10.85
CA PRO A 44 -3.41 2.23 -10.36
C PRO A 44 -4.04 3.60 -10.04
N LEU A 45 -5.24 3.81 -10.55
CA LEU A 45 -6.10 4.92 -10.20
C LEU A 45 -7.11 4.44 -9.18
N ILE A 46 -7.14 5.07 -8.03
CA ILE A 46 -8.14 4.83 -7.00
C ILE A 46 -9.38 5.62 -7.37
N TYR A 47 -10.49 4.93 -7.55
CA TYR A 47 -11.79 5.52 -7.84
C TYR A 47 -12.57 5.81 -6.57
N ASP A 48 -12.44 4.90 -5.60
CA ASP A 48 -13.10 5.04 -4.31
C ASP A 48 -12.33 4.23 -3.26
N GLU A 49 -12.37 4.68 -2.03
CA GLU A 49 -11.72 4.00 -0.92
C GLU A 49 -12.44 4.28 0.39
N ILE A 50 -12.47 3.28 1.25
CA ILE A 50 -13.04 3.36 2.59
C ILE A 50 -12.20 2.52 3.55
N GLY A 51 -12.07 2.94 4.78
CA GLY A 51 -11.28 2.21 5.77
C GLY A 51 -11.99 2.08 7.11
N ILE A 52 -11.56 1.09 7.88
CA ILE A 52 -12.04 0.82 9.23
C ILE A 52 -10.89 0.47 10.15
N ASN A 53 -10.99 0.87 11.40
CA ASN A 53 -10.08 0.47 12.47
C ASN A 53 -10.72 -0.64 13.31
N LEU A 54 -9.94 -1.66 13.57
CA LEU A 54 -10.27 -2.77 14.45
C LEU A 54 -9.19 -2.90 15.53
N CYS A 55 -9.50 -3.52 16.65
CA CYS A 55 -8.53 -3.78 17.69
C CYS A 55 -8.79 -5.13 18.34
N ALA A 56 -7.73 -5.92 18.50
CA ALA A 56 -7.80 -7.22 19.15
C ALA A 56 -6.58 -7.45 20.04
N THR A 57 -6.80 -8.19 21.12
CA THR A 57 -5.73 -8.74 21.97
C THR A 57 -5.64 -10.24 21.71
N PHE A 58 -4.44 -10.75 21.46
CA PHE A 58 -4.22 -12.15 21.15
C PHE A 58 -2.92 -12.67 21.74
N ASP A 59 -2.85 -13.98 21.90
CA ASP A 59 -1.66 -14.72 22.34
C ASP A 59 -0.64 -14.82 21.19
N LEU A 60 0.63 -14.62 21.49
CA LEU A 60 1.71 -14.65 20.51
C LEU A 60 2.11 -16.07 20.09
N GLY A 61 1.60 -17.10 20.79
CA GLY A 61 1.92 -18.49 20.50
C GLY A 61 3.31 -18.93 20.95
N VAL A 62 4.06 -18.06 21.61
CA VAL A 62 5.41 -18.30 22.15
C VAL A 62 5.51 -17.67 23.54
N ASP A 63 6.19 -18.33 24.46
CA ASP A 63 6.45 -17.77 25.79
C ASP A 63 7.61 -16.77 25.72
N ILE A 64 7.25 -15.48 25.65
CA ILE A 64 8.23 -14.39 25.49
C ILE A 64 9.18 -14.32 26.69
N ALA A 65 8.68 -14.48 27.91
CA ALA A 65 9.50 -14.40 29.11
C ALA A 65 10.53 -15.55 29.18
N ALA A 66 10.15 -16.73 28.70
CA ALA A 66 11.03 -17.90 28.73
C ALA A 66 12.01 -17.95 27.54
N GLU A 67 11.53 -17.66 26.32
CA GLU A 67 12.33 -17.80 25.11
C GLU A 67 13.17 -16.55 24.81
N TYR A 68 12.66 -15.36 25.18
CA TYR A 68 13.28 -14.06 24.88
C TYR A 68 13.41 -13.16 26.13
N PRO A 69 14.10 -13.58 27.19
CA PRO A 69 14.10 -12.91 28.49
C PRO A 69 14.71 -11.50 28.48
N THR A 70 15.35 -11.08 27.39
CA THR A 70 15.95 -9.76 27.24
C THR A 70 15.05 -8.77 26.50
N VAL A 71 13.93 -9.24 25.98
CA VAL A 71 12.98 -8.40 25.22
C VAL A 71 12.20 -7.48 26.15
N THR A 72 12.10 -6.22 25.78
CA THR A 72 11.38 -5.18 26.51
C THR A 72 10.40 -4.41 25.66
N SER A 73 10.51 -4.52 24.34
CA SER A 73 9.64 -3.81 23.39
C SER A 73 9.51 -4.57 22.08
N ALA A 74 8.48 -4.27 21.33
CA ALA A 74 8.25 -4.87 20.02
C ALA A 74 7.70 -3.85 19.01
N SER A 75 7.82 -4.17 17.73
CA SER A 75 7.12 -3.49 16.65
C SER A 75 6.40 -4.51 15.76
N ILE A 76 5.30 -4.11 15.13
CA ILE A 76 4.45 -5.02 14.36
C ILE A 76 4.19 -4.49 12.95
N LYS A 77 4.07 -5.41 12.00
CA LYS A 77 3.73 -5.13 10.59
C LYS A 77 2.81 -6.21 10.07
N VAL A 78 1.84 -5.84 9.25
CA VAL A 78 1.03 -6.81 8.49
C VAL A 78 1.87 -7.37 7.35
N ILE A 79 1.90 -8.70 7.22
CA ILE A 79 2.54 -9.39 6.08
C ILE A 79 1.48 -9.84 5.09
N ASP A 80 0.43 -10.49 5.60
CA ASP A 80 -0.59 -11.14 4.80
C ASP A 80 -1.92 -11.17 5.53
N ALA A 81 -3.00 -11.36 4.78
CA ALA A 81 -4.30 -11.67 5.34
C ALA A 81 -4.98 -12.72 4.47
N THR A 82 -5.55 -13.72 5.13
CA THR A 82 -6.29 -14.80 4.49
C THR A 82 -7.74 -14.79 4.95
N TYR A 83 -8.65 -15.02 4.02
CA TYR A 83 -10.09 -15.08 4.24
C TYR A 83 -10.73 -15.94 3.16
N THR A 84 -11.91 -16.46 3.44
CA THR A 84 -12.75 -17.15 2.44
C THR A 84 -13.56 -16.12 1.67
N LEU A 85 -13.96 -16.46 0.44
CA LEU A 85 -14.89 -15.66 -0.36
C LEU A 85 -16.27 -16.33 -0.34
N GLY A 86 -17.32 -15.52 -0.25
CA GLY A 86 -18.70 -15.99 -0.25
C GLY A 86 -19.39 -15.95 1.13
N GLU A 87 -20.44 -16.70 1.32
CA GLU A 87 -21.35 -16.58 2.48
C GLU A 87 -20.70 -16.75 3.87
N GLU A 88 -19.58 -17.45 3.95
CA GLU A 88 -18.85 -17.68 5.21
C GLU A 88 -17.64 -16.76 5.39
N GLY A 89 -17.52 -15.70 4.59
CA GLY A 89 -16.33 -14.86 4.61
C GLY A 89 -16.56 -13.48 4.02
N VAL A 90 -15.67 -13.06 3.13
CA VAL A 90 -15.75 -11.78 2.45
C VAL A 90 -16.74 -11.87 1.28
N GLN A 91 -17.74 -10.99 1.27
CA GLN A 91 -18.80 -10.94 0.25
C GLN A 91 -18.80 -9.59 -0.46
N VAL A 92 -19.23 -9.60 -1.72
CA VAL A 92 -19.43 -8.39 -2.52
C VAL A 92 -20.82 -8.46 -3.15
N GLU A 93 -21.68 -7.55 -2.76
CA GLU A 93 -23.05 -7.48 -3.23
C GLU A 93 -23.35 -6.13 -3.90
N ALA A 94 -24.16 -6.16 -4.96
CA ALA A 94 -24.58 -4.93 -5.63
C ALA A 94 -25.59 -4.13 -4.76
N LEU A 95 -25.33 -2.85 -4.57
CA LEU A 95 -26.24 -1.99 -3.82
C LEU A 95 -27.47 -1.65 -4.66
N THR A 96 -28.64 -2.05 -4.17
CA THR A 96 -29.90 -1.83 -4.86
C THR A 96 -30.17 -0.34 -5.08
N GLY A 97 -30.43 0.04 -6.34
CA GLY A 97 -30.78 1.42 -6.71
C GLY A 97 -29.58 2.34 -6.91
N ARG A 98 -28.33 1.87 -6.74
CA ARG A 98 -27.11 2.61 -7.02
C ARG A 98 -26.21 1.81 -7.99
N PRO A 99 -26.25 2.10 -9.30
CA PRO A 99 -25.40 1.40 -10.27
C PRO A 99 -23.91 1.55 -9.92
N ASN A 100 -23.18 0.44 -10.05
CA ASN A 100 -21.74 0.34 -9.78
C ASN A 100 -21.32 0.61 -8.31
N CYS A 101 -22.29 0.69 -7.38
CA CYS A 101 -22.01 0.68 -5.95
C CYS A 101 -22.21 -0.72 -5.40
N TYR A 102 -21.33 -1.12 -4.52
CA TYR A 102 -21.30 -2.46 -3.91
C TYR A 102 -21.18 -2.33 -2.41
N VAL A 103 -21.81 -3.24 -1.71
CA VAL A 103 -21.55 -3.47 -0.28
C VAL A 103 -20.54 -4.60 -0.19
N VAL A 104 -19.45 -4.35 0.47
CA VAL A 104 -18.44 -5.37 0.79
C VAL A 104 -18.56 -5.70 2.26
N THR A 105 -18.99 -6.91 2.56
CA THR A 105 -19.02 -7.44 3.91
C THR A 105 -17.69 -8.12 4.18
N LEU A 106 -16.97 -7.64 5.20
CA LEU A 106 -15.74 -8.26 5.68
C LEU A 106 -16.06 -9.09 6.93
N SER A 107 -15.63 -10.35 6.94
CA SER A 107 -15.70 -11.24 8.09
C SER A 107 -14.59 -12.28 8.03
N GLU A 108 -14.23 -12.84 9.17
CA GLU A 108 -13.30 -13.96 9.36
C GLU A 108 -11.95 -13.77 8.66
N ILE A 109 -11.29 -12.63 8.95
CA ILE A 109 -10.00 -12.28 8.37
C ILE A 109 -8.87 -12.72 9.32
N THR A 110 -8.08 -13.71 8.90
CA THR A 110 -6.87 -14.12 9.60
C THR A 110 -5.68 -13.31 9.10
N VAL A 111 -5.08 -12.51 9.96
CA VAL A 111 -3.94 -11.66 9.64
C VAL A 111 -2.66 -12.26 10.15
N LEU A 112 -1.66 -12.35 9.28
CA LEU A 112 -0.29 -12.74 9.59
C LEU A 112 0.54 -11.48 9.81
N PHE A 113 1.21 -11.42 10.95
CA PHE A 113 2.09 -10.32 11.31
C PHE A 113 3.56 -10.74 11.29
N ALA A 114 4.46 -9.76 11.06
CA ALA A 114 5.84 -9.83 11.51
C ALA A 114 5.97 -8.93 12.74
N MET A 115 6.41 -9.51 13.84
CA MET A 115 6.68 -8.79 15.07
C MET A 115 8.17 -8.85 15.38
N ASP A 116 8.82 -7.70 15.29
CA ASP A 116 10.23 -7.53 15.61
C ASP A 116 10.36 -7.27 17.11
N LEU A 117 11.14 -8.08 17.81
CA LEU A 117 11.36 -8.04 19.27
C LEU A 117 12.68 -7.32 19.57
N TYR A 118 12.66 -6.39 20.51
CA TYR A 118 13.82 -5.56 20.84
C TYR A 118 14.19 -5.64 22.32
N ASP A 119 15.50 -5.60 22.60
CA ASP A 119 16.03 -5.46 23.96
C ASP A 119 15.94 -4.00 24.47
N ALA A 120 16.32 -3.80 25.73
CA ALA A 120 16.31 -2.47 26.37
C ALA A 120 17.27 -1.45 25.68
N ALA A 121 18.23 -1.92 24.87
CA ALA A 121 19.12 -1.07 24.09
C ALA A 121 18.58 -0.79 22.67
N GLY A 122 17.39 -1.26 22.34
CA GLY A 122 16.76 -1.12 21.02
C GLY A 122 17.38 -2.00 19.95
N ARG A 123 18.10 -3.07 20.32
CA ARG A 123 18.66 -4.02 19.35
C ARG A 123 17.62 -5.10 19.06
N LEU A 124 17.49 -5.45 17.80
CA LEU A 124 16.65 -6.58 17.36
C LEU A 124 17.19 -7.87 17.98
N VAL A 125 16.34 -8.57 18.71
CA VAL A 125 16.61 -9.88 19.30
C VAL A 125 16.17 -10.99 18.35
N ASP A 126 14.90 -10.91 17.88
CA ASP A 126 14.33 -11.87 16.95
C ASP A 126 13.10 -11.26 16.25
N THR A 127 12.57 -11.97 15.26
CA THR A 127 11.31 -11.66 14.59
C THR A 127 10.41 -12.89 14.65
N ILE A 128 9.24 -12.73 15.26
CA ILE A 128 8.21 -13.78 15.32
C ILE A 128 7.06 -13.46 14.36
N PHE A 129 6.26 -14.50 14.01
CA PHE A 129 5.20 -14.39 13.03
C PHE A 129 3.84 -14.82 13.62
N PRO A 130 3.27 -14.05 14.55
CA PRO A 130 1.97 -14.37 15.12
C PRO A 130 0.84 -14.15 14.11
N THR A 131 -0.28 -14.86 14.31
CA THR A 131 -1.51 -14.68 13.58
C THR A 131 -2.63 -14.29 14.53
N ALA A 132 -3.55 -13.43 14.05
CA ALA A 132 -4.77 -13.12 14.79
C ALA A 132 -5.98 -13.07 13.85
N VAL A 133 -7.14 -13.45 14.37
CA VAL A 133 -8.41 -13.37 13.64
C VAL A 133 -9.08 -12.05 13.98
N TYR A 134 -9.33 -11.26 12.95
CA TYR A 134 -10.17 -10.08 13.00
C TYR A 134 -11.53 -10.38 12.39
N LEU A 135 -12.57 -9.74 12.89
CA LEU A 135 -13.96 -9.97 12.51
C LEU A 135 -14.34 -11.46 12.65
N PRO A 136 -14.11 -12.09 13.81
CA PRO A 136 -14.32 -13.52 13.98
C PRO A 136 -15.81 -13.86 13.83
N ALA A 137 -16.16 -14.85 13.02
CA ALA A 137 -17.55 -15.28 12.81
C ALA A 137 -18.25 -15.74 14.10
N ASN A 138 -17.48 -16.21 15.08
CA ASN A 138 -17.98 -16.68 16.35
C ASN A 138 -17.76 -15.65 17.48
N ALA A 139 -18.83 -15.21 18.13
CA ALA A 139 -18.77 -14.34 19.30
C ALA A 139 -18.07 -14.97 20.54
N GLU A 140 -17.81 -16.27 20.53
CA GLU A 140 -17.02 -16.96 21.57
C GLU A 140 -15.51 -16.97 21.26
N ALA A 141 -15.09 -16.42 20.11
CA ALA A 141 -13.68 -16.35 19.77
C ALA A 141 -12.91 -15.43 20.75
N PRO A 142 -11.68 -15.77 21.12
CA PRO A 142 -10.91 -14.98 22.10
C PRO A 142 -10.62 -13.55 21.66
N THR A 143 -10.64 -13.28 20.35
CA THR A 143 -10.42 -11.95 19.78
C THR A 143 -11.71 -11.16 19.56
N PHE A 144 -12.91 -11.78 19.81
CA PHE A 144 -14.19 -11.10 19.61
C PHE A 144 -14.42 -10.02 20.66
N ASP A 145 -14.86 -8.87 20.18
CA ASP A 145 -15.37 -7.77 21.00
C ASP A 145 -16.36 -6.96 20.16
N GLU A 146 -17.58 -6.78 20.67
CA GLU A 146 -18.67 -6.14 19.92
C GLU A 146 -18.33 -4.70 19.50
N ASP A 147 -17.54 -4.00 20.31
CA ASP A 147 -17.20 -2.59 20.09
C ASP A 147 -15.92 -2.40 19.27
N THR A 148 -14.94 -3.30 19.34
CA THR A 148 -13.61 -3.11 18.75
C THR A 148 -13.22 -4.16 17.71
N ASN A 149 -13.82 -5.35 17.75
CA ASN A 149 -13.60 -6.44 16.81
C ASN A 149 -14.89 -7.28 16.62
N PRO A 150 -15.97 -6.69 16.03
CA PRO A 150 -17.24 -7.37 15.84
C PRO A 150 -17.12 -8.56 14.88
N SER A 151 -18.20 -9.31 14.68
CA SER A 151 -18.19 -10.49 13.79
C SER A 151 -18.10 -10.13 12.30
N SER A 152 -18.59 -8.98 11.91
CA SER A 152 -18.52 -8.50 10.53
C SER A 152 -18.67 -6.98 10.45
N VAL A 153 -18.25 -6.41 9.31
CA VAL A 153 -18.48 -5.01 8.96
C VAL A 153 -18.88 -4.90 7.50
N GLU A 154 -19.79 -3.98 7.22
CA GLU A 154 -20.24 -3.67 5.87
C GLU A 154 -19.68 -2.32 5.41
N LEU A 155 -19.05 -2.30 4.24
CA LEU A 155 -18.45 -1.11 3.65
C LEU A 155 -19.00 -0.89 2.25
N GLU A 156 -19.52 0.31 1.99
CA GLU A 156 -19.99 0.69 0.64
C GLU A 156 -18.82 1.17 -0.20
N LEU A 157 -18.73 0.69 -1.44
CA LEU A 157 -17.67 1.06 -2.38
C LEU A 157 -18.21 1.23 -3.80
N PHE A 158 -17.72 2.27 -4.49
CA PHE A 158 -18.03 2.51 -5.90
C PHE A 158 -16.98 1.87 -6.80
N ALA A 159 -17.38 0.91 -7.66
CA ALA A 159 -16.50 0.19 -8.56
C ALA A 159 -17.03 0.20 -10.01
N PRO A 160 -16.83 1.33 -10.76
CA PRO A 160 -17.50 1.58 -12.05
C PRO A 160 -17.11 0.65 -13.18
N TYR A 161 -15.94 0.03 -13.10
CA TYR A 161 -15.43 -0.87 -14.14
C TYR A 161 -15.40 -2.33 -13.69
N GLY A 162 -16.10 -2.64 -12.59
CA GLY A 162 -16.20 -3.98 -12.04
C GLY A 162 -15.03 -4.38 -11.16
N PHE A 163 -14.95 -5.66 -10.85
CA PHE A 163 -13.94 -6.23 -9.97
C PHE A 163 -13.51 -7.63 -10.49
N SER A 164 -12.46 -8.17 -9.90
CA SER A 164 -11.98 -9.49 -10.24
C SER A 164 -12.90 -10.58 -9.70
N TYR A 165 -12.83 -11.77 -10.33
CA TYR A 165 -13.53 -12.94 -9.88
C TYR A 165 -12.54 -14.06 -9.57
N ASP A 166 -12.79 -14.79 -8.50
CA ASP A 166 -12.18 -16.10 -8.31
C ASP A 166 -12.94 -17.10 -9.19
N THR A 167 -12.20 -17.77 -10.05
CA THR A 167 -12.72 -18.77 -11.00
C THR A 167 -12.24 -20.17 -10.66
N THR A 168 -11.69 -20.39 -9.48
CA THR A 168 -11.20 -21.70 -9.05
C THR A 168 -12.36 -22.64 -8.61
N GLY A 169 -13.51 -22.07 -8.23
CA GLY A 169 -14.72 -22.77 -7.88
C GLY A 169 -15.59 -23.19 -9.08
N ALA A 170 -16.74 -23.80 -8.80
CA ALA A 170 -17.72 -24.20 -9.81
C ALA A 170 -18.38 -22.98 -10.50
N GLU A 171 -18.56 -21.89 -9.76
CA GLU A 171 -19.08 -20.62 -10.25
C GLU A 171 -18.10 -19.49 -9.92
N PRO A 172 -17.96 -18.50 -10.83
CA PRO A 172 -17.13 -17.32 -10.55
C PRO A 172 -17.66 -16.53 -9.35
N THR A 173 -16.83 -16.37 -8.33
CA THR A 173 -17.19 -15.63 -7.11
C THR A 173 -16.49 -14.26 -7.14
N PRO A 174 -17.20 -13.15 -6.84
CA PRO A 174 -16.58 -11.84 -6.69
C PRO A 174 -15.41 -11.90 -5.72
N ALA A 175 -14.27 -11.33 -6.12
CA ALA A 175 -13.05 -11.40 -5.35
C ALA A 175 -12.63 -10.03 -4.85
N VAL A 176 -12.30 -9.97 -3.58
CA VAL A 176 -11.50 -8.92 -2.97
C VAL A 176 -10.06 -9.42 -2.91
N ASN A 177 -9.09 -8.62 -3.33
CA ASN A 177 -7.69 -9.05 -3.36
C ASN A 177 -6.93 -8.39 -2.22
N PHE A 178 -6.27 -9.18 -1.38
CA PHE A 178 -5.41 -8.60 -0.36
C PHE A 178 -4.07 -8.13 -0.98
N ILE A 179 -3.64 -6.94 -0.60
CA ILE A 179 -2.33 -6.39 -0.95
C ILE A 179 -1.46 -6.44 0.31
N GLY A 180 -0.51 -7.37 0.34
CA GLY A 180 0.39 -7.56 1.47
C GLY A 180 1.85 -7.59 1.05
N PHE A 181 2.71 -8.09 1.95
CA PHE A 181 4.14 -8.23 1.74
C PHE A 181 4.59 -9.69 1.55
N SER A 182 3.66 -10.64 1.50
CA SER A 182 3.97 -11.99 1.06
C SER A 182 4.10 -12.05 -0.47
N GLN A 183 4.78 -13.07 -0.99
CA GLN A 183 4.95 -13.21 -2.45
C GLN A 183 3.63 -13.34 -3.18
N ASP A 184 2.62 -13.94 -2.54
CA ASP A 184 1.34 -14.23 -3.13
C ASP A 184 0.37 -13.03 -3.07
N THR A 185 0.63 -12.07 -2.19
CA THR A 185 -0.26 -10.93 -1.93
C THR A 185 0.35 -9.56 -2.22
N ASN A 186 1.58 -9.49 -2.75
CA ASN A 186 2.24 -8.22 -3.06
C ASN A 186 1.85 -7.61 -4.41
N PHE A 187 0.75 -8.07 -5.01
CA PHE A 187 0.28 -7.60 -6.32
C PHE A 187 -0.99 -6.78 -6.21
N VAL A 188 -0.95 -5.60 -6.81
CA VAL A 188 -2.16 -4.80 -7.04
C VAL A 188 -2.91 -5.36 -8.25
N ARG A 189 -4.20 -5.67 -8.08
CA ARG A 189 -5.08 -6.15 -9.16
C ARG A 189 -6.14 -5.11 -9.48
N GLN A 190 -6.68 -5.15 -10.71
CA GLN A 190 -7.84 -4.33 -11.04
C GLN A 190 -9.08 -4.81 -10.29
N GLY A 191 -9.89 -3.86 -9.83
CA GLY A 191 -11.10 -4.12 -9.06
C GLY A 191 -10.93 -3.81 -7.59
N ILE A 192 -11.54 -4.60 -6.72
CA ILE A 192 -11.57 -4.37 -5.28
C ILE A 192 -10.34 -4.98 -4.62
N ASN A 193 -9.61 -4.15 -3.90
CA ASN A 193 -8.40 -4.53 -3.15
C ASN A 193 -8.54 -4.14 -1.69
N LEU A 194 -7.98 -4.96 -0.82
CA LEU A 194 -7.91 -4.77 0.62
C LEU A 194 -6.44 -4.73 1.04
N TYR A 195 -6.06 -3.80 1.90
CA TYR A 195 -4.77 -3.82 2.56
C TYR A 195 -4.89 -3.43 4.02
N GLY A 196 -3.91 -3.82 4.82
CA GLY A 196 -3.91 -3.62 6.25
C GLY A 196 -2.68 -2.86 6.75
N LEU A 197 -2.89 -2.02 7.77
CA LEU A 197 -1.84 -1.37 8.53
C LEU A 197 -2.03 -1.72 10.00
N ALA A 198 -0.96 -2.13 10.68
CA ALA A 198 -1.02 -2.49 12.09
C ALA A 198 -0.27 -1.49 12.98
N LYS A 199 -0.74 -1.36 14.20
CA LYS A 199 -0.09 -0.62 15.29
C LYS A 199 -0.15 -1.44 16.55
N LEU A 200 1.00 -1.70 17.15
CA LEU A 200 1.09 -2.28 18.48
C LEU A 200 0.64 -1.23 19.51
N LEU A 201 -0.37 -1.56 20.29
CA LEU A 201 -0.94 -0.69 21.32
C LEU A 201 -0.44 -1.08 22.70
N ASP A 202 -0.33 -2.39 22.96
CA ASP A 202 0.19 -2.97 24.19
C ASP A 202 0.94 -4.26 23.90
N PHE A 203 1.94 -4.58 24.71
CA PHE A 203 2.75 -5.77 24.61
C PHE A 203 3.13 -6.26 26.01
N SER A 204 2.63 -7.43 26.39
CA SER A 204 2.95 -8.08 27.66
C SER A 204 3.96 -9.22 27.45
N THR A 205 5.12 -9.08 28.05
CA THR A 205 6.14 -10.16 28.06
C THR A 205 5.76 -11.27 29.02
N ASP A 206 5.08 -10.95 30.11
CA ASP A 206 4.71 -11.89 31.17
C ASP A 206 3.56 -12.81 30.71
N ASP A 207 2.56 -12.23 30.04
CA ASP A 207 1.40 -12.97 29.52
C ASP A 207 1.60 -13.45 28.09
N SER A 208 2.70 -13.06 27.45
CA SER A 208 2.99 -13.34 26.03
C SER A 208 1.85 -12.96 25.07
N THR A 209 1.25 -11.80 25.33
CA THR A 209 0.11 -11.27 24.57
C THR A 209 0.45 -9.94 23.90
N ALA A 210 -0.24 -9.63 22.81
CA ALA A 210 -0.19 -8.34 22.18
C ALA A 210 -1.60 -7.79 21.90
N THR A 211 -1.78 -6.49 22.16
CA THR A 211 -2.96 -5.74 21.74
C THR A 211 -2.61 -4.94 20.49
N VAL A 212 -3.27 -5.25 19.38
CA VAL A 212 -2.95 -4.70 18.07
C VAL A 212 -4.15 -4.01 17.45
N GLY A 213 -3.97 -2.73 17.15
CA GLY A 213 -4.89 -1.98 16.30
C GLY A 213 -4.59 -2.28 14.81
N LEU A 214 -5.62 -2.68 14.09
CA LEU A 214 -5.57 -2.95 12.65
C LEU A 214 -6.44 -1.95 11.90
N THR A 215 -5.87 -1.25 10.94
CA THR A 215 -6.62 -0.46 9.96
C THR A 215 -6.74 -1.29 8.69
N LEU A 216 -7.94 -1.62 8.28
CA LEU A 216 -8.25 -2.23 6.98
C LEU A 216 -8.74 -1.14 6.03
N ILE A 217 -8.18 -1.09 4.83
CA ILE A 217 -8.54 -0.12 3.81
C ILE A 217 -8.95 -0.87 2.54
N LEU A 218 -10.18 -0.63 2.10
CA LEU A 218 -10.77 -1.20 0.91
C LEU A 218 -10.72 -0.16 -0.20
N GLN A 219 -10.23 -0.55 -1.38
CA GLN A 219 -10.06 0.35 -2.52
C GLN A 219 -10.59 -0.25 -3.81
N SER A 220 -11.22 0.55 -4.63
CA SER A 220 -11.50 0.22 -6.02
C SER A 220 -10.42 0.82 -6.93
N LEU A 221 -9.67 -0.03 -7.62
CA LEU A 221 -8.47 0.31 -8.38
C LEU A 221 -8.59 -0.12 -9.84
N TYR A 222 -8.13 0.76 -10.74
CA TYR A 222 -8.01 0.42 -12.16
C TYR A 222 -6.73 1.00 -12.75
N PHE A 223 -6.03 0.23 -13.57
CA PHE A 223 -4.82 0.71 -14.21
C PHE A 223 -5.16 1.62 -15.39
N ALA A 224 -4.62 2.82 -15.37
CA ALA A 224 -4.77 3.78 -16.44
C ALA A 224 -3.47 4.54 -16.70
N GLY A 225 -3.29 4.95 -17.96
CA GLY A 225 -2.23 5.88 -18.32
C GLY A 225 -2.76 7.31 -18.24
N TYR A 226 -2.19 8.14 -17.38
CA TYR A 226 -2.63 9.52 -17.20
C TYR A 226 -1.47 10.47 -16.94
N ARG A 227 -1.76 11.76 -17.11
CA ARG A 227 -0.84 12.83 -16.77
C ARG A 227 -1.23 13.37 -15.41
N VAL A 228 -0.27 13.42 -14.50
CA VAL A 228 -0.51 13.80 -13.11
C VAL A 228 0.29 15.03 -12.75
N GLU A 229 -0.39 16.00 -12.16
CA GLU A 229 0.22 17.00 -11.32
C GLU A 229 0.17 16.48 -9.88
N SER A 230 1.30 16.49 -9.18
CA SER A 230 1.34 16.05 -7.78
C SER A 230 0.66 17.09 -6.91
N ALA A 231 -0.55 16.80 -6.46
CA ALA A 231 -1.33 17.67 -5.59
C ALA A 231 -1.32 17.28 -4.10
N GLY A 232 -0.54 16.25 -3.73
CA GLY A 232 -0.48 15.76 -2.37
C GLY A 232 -1.14 14.39 -2.19
N LYS A 233 -1.36 14.01 -0.96
CA LYS A 233 -1.91 12.73 -0.56
C LYS A 233 -3.43 12.80 -0.44
N ILE A 234 -4.09 11.72 -0.81
CA ILE A 234 -5.55 11.57 -0.67
C ILE A 234 -5.86 11.15 0.77
N ASP A 235 -6.85 11.76 1.38
CA ASP A 235 -7.38 11.33 2.67
C ASP A 235 -8.39 10.20 2.46
N VAL A 236 -8.21 9.11 3.19
CA VAL A 236 -9.11 7.94 3.13
C VAL A 236 -10.33 8.20 4.02
N PRO A 237 -11.56 8.11 3.50
CA PRO A 237 -12.76 8.20 4.32
C PRO A 237 -12.83 7.03 5.32
N LYS A 238 -13.15 7.34 6.56
CA LYS A 238 -13.30 6.34 7.62
C LYS A 238 -14.74 5.88 7.75
N GLY A 239 -14.94 4.56 7.73
CA GLY A 239 -16.18 3.94 8.18
C GLY A 239 -16.36 4.09 9.70
N SER A 240 -17.60 4.24 10.19
CA SER A 240 -17.84 4.46 11.62
C SER A 240 -18.23 3.18 12.33
N ILE A 241 -17.49 2.85 13.39
CA ILE A 241 -17.98 2.01 14.47
C ILE A 241 -18.35 2.95 15.62
N LEU A 242 -19.54 2.78 16.17
CA LEU A 242 -19.98 3.54 17.35
C LEU A 242 -19.44 2.84 18.59
N ALA A 243 -18.29 3.28 19.09
CA ALA A 243 -17.69 2.76 20.30
C ALA A 243 -17.47 3.86 21.35
N PRO A 244 -17.78 3.63 22.64
CA PRO A 244 -17.47 4.56 23.71
C PRO A 244 -15.95 4.57 24.00
N GLU A 245 -15.37 5.73 24.27
CA GLU A 245 -13.92 5.99 24.39
C GLU A 245 -13.31 5.56 25.74
N ASN A 246 -13.48 4.31 26.19
CA ASN A 246 -13.08 3.89 27.54
C ASN A 246 -11.75 3.11 27.62
N SER A 247 -11.16 2.71 26.53
CA SER A 247 -9.91 1.95 26.47
C SER A 247 -8.99 2.44 25.35
N ASP A 248 -7.74 1.96 25.33
CA ASP A 248 -6.80 2.28 24.24
C ASP A 248 -7.29 1.72 22.90
N CYS A 249 -7.89 0.53 22.90
CA CYS A 249 -8.54 -0.04 21.72
C CYS A 249 -9.69 0.84 21.23
N MET A 250 -10.58 1.25 22.12
CA MET A 250 -11.72 2.09 21.75
C MET A 250 -11.28 3.45 21.25
N ARG A 251 -10.24 4.04 21.84
CA ARG A 251 -9.63 5.28 21.35
C ARG A 251 -8.99 5.10 19.97
N PHE A 252 -8.38 3.96 19.71
CA PHE A 252 -7.83 3.65 18.38
C PHE A 252 -8.96 3.47 17.35
N VAL A 253 -10.00 2.70 17.69
CA VAL A 253 -11.14 2.45 16.79
C VAL A 253 -11.90 3.74 16.47
N ALA A 254 -12.09 4.64 17.44
CA ALA A 254 -12.70 5.95 17.22
C ALA A 254 -11.76 6.97 16.54
N GLY A 255 -10.44 6.77 16.62
CA GLY A 255 -9.41 7.67 16.06
C GLY A 255 -9.33 7.69 14.55
N ASP A 256 -8.41 8.47 14.02
CA ASP A 256 -8.15 8.55 12.58
C ASP A 256 -7.53 7.24 12.05
N LEU A 257 -7.75 6.95 10.75
CA LEU A 257 -7.11 5.82 10.08
C LEU A 257 -5.59 5.96 10.12
N LEU A 258 -4.89 4.83 10.29
CA LEU A 258 -3.45 4.81 10.08
C LEU A 258 -3.15 5.19 8.63
N ASN A 259 -2.12 5.97 8.46
CA ASN A 259 -1.69 6.43 7.16
C ASN A 259 -0.21 6.17 6.97
N LEU A 260 0.16 5.68 5.77
CA LEU A 260 1.56 5.56 5.41
C LEU A 260 2.18 6.95 5.39
N ALA A 261 3.06 7.22 6.36
CA ALA A 261 3.89 8.40 6.31
C ALA A 261 4.88 8.24 5.16
N ILE A 262 4.65 8.96 4.07
CA ILE A 262 5.69 9.14 3.06
C ILE A 262 6.72 10.06 3.73
N LYS A 263 7.77 9.48 4.29
CA LYS A 263 8.97 10.26 4.54
C LYS A 263 9.50 10.62 3.15
N PRO A 264 9.67 11.92 2.82
CA PRO A 264 10.43 12.27 1.64
C PRO A 264 11.75 11.53 1.77
N LEU A 265 12.13 10.77 0.77
CA LEU A 265 13.47 10.24 0.68
C LEU A 265 14.35 11.48 0.71
N ASP A 266 15.04 11.73 1.80
CA ASP A 266 16.14 12.67 1.86
C ASP A 266 17.28 12.00 1.10
N LEU A 267 17.16 12.02 -0.21
CA LEU A 267 18.24 11.73 -1.11
C LEU A 267 19.17 12.91 -0.89
N GLY A 268 20.18 12.71 -0.05
CA GLY A 268 21.27 13.67 0.08
C GLY A 268 21.67 14.08 -1.34
N GLU A 269 22.02 15.35 -1.51
CA GLU A 269 22.45 15.88 -2.81
C GLU A 269 23.38 14.84 -3.44
N LEU A 270 22.90 14.20 -4.51
CA LEU A 270 23.74 13.31 -5.30
C LEU A 270 24.98 14.13 -5.62
N PRO A 271 26.19 13.64 -5.31
CA PRO A 271 27.40 14.36 -5.68
C PRO A 271 27.22 14.70 -7.15
N ALA A 272 27.37 15.99 -7.47
CA ALA A 272 27.27 16.44 -8.84
C ALA A 272 28.14 15.51 -9.66
N GLN A 273 27.54 14.65 -10.47
CA GLN A 273 28.30 13.83 -11.38
C GLN A 273 28.90 14.81 -12.37
N ASP A 274 30.18 15.11 -12.15
CA ASP A 274 30.98 15.83 -13.12
C ASP A 274 30.83 15.07 -14.45
N GLY A 275 30.00 15.58 -15.33
CA GLY A 275 29.73 14.95 -16.61
C GLY A 275 28.26 14.81 -17.00
N CYS A 276 27.30 14.85 -16.09
CA CYS A 276 25.89 15.01 -16.44
C CYS A 276 25.49 16.48 -16.58
N GLU A 277 26.38 17.32 -17.07
CA GLU A 277 26.00 18.56 -17.72
C GLU A 277 25.24 18.25 -19.02
N CYS A 278 24.18 17.50 -18.88
CA CYS A 278 23.27 17.22 -19.99
C CYS A 278 22.60 18.48 -20.47
N GLY A 279 23.06 19.64 -20.05
CA GLY A 279 22.42 20.89 -20.39
C GLY A 279 20.91 20.90 -20.11
N CYS A 280 20.42 19.83 -19.50
CA CYS A 280 19.04 19.73 -19.10
C CYS A 280 18.74 20.78 -18.04
N GLY A 281 19.73 21.17 -17.29
CA GLY A 281 19.64 22.26 -16.37
C GLY A 281 19.68 23.63 -17.02
N CYS A 282 19.55 23.72 -18.34
CA CYS A 282 19.58 25.02 -19.03
C CYS A 282 20.88 25.82 -18.77
N GLY A 283 21.87 25.22 -18.19
CA GLY A 283 23.21 25.76 -18.03
C GLY A 283 24.06 25.31 -19.19
N GLY A 284 24.64 26.23 -19.90
CA GLY A 284 25.39 26.16 -21.14
C GLY A 284 25.98 24.79 -21.50
N MET A 285 25.52 24.28 -22.58
CA MET A 285 26.01 23.06 -23.17
C MET A 285 27.46 23.22 -23.58
N THR A 286 28.33 22.60 -22.88
CA THR A 286 29.46 22.01 -23.58
C THR A 286 28.93 20.81 -24.35
N GLN A 287 29.26 20.73 -25.62
CA GLN A 287 28.79 19.70 -26.54
C GLN A 287 29.37 18.32 -26.16
N ASN A 288 29.20 17.87 -24.96
CA ASN A 288 29.54 16.51 -24.67
C ASN A 288 28.37 15.63 -25.07
N ASN A 289 28.58 14.93 -26.17
CA ASN A 289 27.65 13.97 -26.75
C ASN A 289 27.45 12.73 -25.85
N ASP A 290 27.99 12.70 -24.65
CA ASP A 290 28.00 11.51 -23.82
C ASP A 290 26.61 11.15 -23.31
N CYS A 291 25.79 12.14 -22.94
CA CYS A 291 24.39 11.86 -22.62
C CYS A 291 23.60 11.39 -23.85
N ALA A 292 24.00 11.84 -25.03
CA ALA A 292 23.39 11.40 -26.26
C ALA A 292 23.81 9.97 -26.64
N LYS A 293 24.99 9.55 -26.22
CA LYS A 293 25.45 8.17 -26.39
C LYS A 293 24.76 7.21 -25.44
N VAL A 294 24.63 7.63 -24.17
CA VAL A 294 23.90 6.84 -23.17
C VAL A 294 22.44 6.64 -23.59
N VAL A 295 21.78 7.69 -24.10
CA VAL A 295 20.42 7.59 -24.61
C VAL A 295 20.30 6.68 -25.84
N THR A 296 21.31 6.66 -26.72
CA THR A 296 21.30 5.78 -27.89
C THR A 296 21.64 4.34 -27.54
N ASP A 297 22.44 4.12 -26.51
CA ASP A 297 22.77 2.77 -26.07
C ASP A 297 21.63 2.16 -25.24
N ASP A 298 20.93 2.97 -24.42
CA ASP A 298 19.76 2.53 -23.68
C ASP A 298 18.52 2.30 -24.58
N THR A 299 18.44 2.96 -25.73
CA THR A 299 17.38 2.66 -26.71
C THR A 299 17.48 1.23 -27.27
N THR A 300 18.65 0.61 -27.23
CA THR A 300 18.81 -0.80 -27.58
C THR A 300 18.35 -1.75 -26.47
N VAL A 301 18.27 -1.28 -25.23
CA VAL A 301 17.81 -2.06 -24.09
C VAL A 301 16.28 -2.05 -23.99
N PHE A 302 15.63 -1.00 -24.48
CA PHE A 302 14.17 -0.85 -24.44
C PHE A 302 13.46 -1.12 -25.78
N SER A 303 14.14 -1.55 -26.81
CA SER A 303 13.51 -2.12 -27.99
C SER A 303 13.04 -3.54 -27.63
N VAL A 304 11.85 -3.63 -27.08
CA VAL A 304 11.10 -4.87 -27.01
C VAL A 304 10.57 -5.10 -28.43
N GLU A 305 11.10 -6.10 -29.10
CA GLU A 305 10.44 -6.71 -30.24
C GLU A 305 9.11 -7.34 -29.81
#